data_ad609223a2eb02b65a3b34f3ef118416
#
_entry.id   ad609223a2eb02b65a3b34f3ef118416
#
_cell.length_a   1.000
_cell.length_b   1.000
_cell.length_c   1.000
_cell.angle_alpha   90.00
_cell.angle_beta   90.00
_cell.angle_gamma   90.00
#
_symmetry.space_group_name_H-M   'P 1'
#
loop_
_entity.id
_entity.type
_entity.pdbx_description
1 polymer ?
#
loop_
_entity_poly.entity_id
_entity_poly.type
_entity_poly.pdbx_seq_one_letter_code
_entity_poly.pdbx_strand_id
1 'polypeptide(L)'
;LVRSRGLGDVYKRQGLDWDYVISQESKRKQVLLRFFALFTQVKGISNSIKRRAYLDFILKVVQKVPGKIWQNLYLRSYLRNGDLFALSLRLLLLSLLAQVFIEQAWIATAVVVLFNYLLLFQLLALYHAFDYQYLTQLFPLDKGQKEKGLQAVVRGLTSLVLVVELVVGLITFQEKLALLVLLGAGLVLLVLYLPYQVKRQMQD
;
A
#
# COMPACT_ATOMS: atom_id res chain seq x y z
N LEU A 1 54.30 14.85 -40.51
CA LEU A 1 54.12 14.37 -39.12
C LEU A 1 52.97 15.09 -38.35
N VAL A 2 52.28 16.05 -38.94
CA VAL A 2 51.20 16.80 -38.30
C VAL A 2 49.80 16.20 -38.66
N ARG A 3 49.69 15.32 -39.62
CA ARG A 3 48.42 14.83 -40.18
C ARG A 3 47.86 13.57 -39.50
N SER A 4 48.61 12.94 -38.61
CA SER A 4 48.17 11.69 -37.96
C SER A 4 47.55 11.88 -36.57
N ARG A 5 47.64 13.08 -36.00
CA ARG A 5 47.05 13.35 -34.65
C ARG A 5 45.54 13.52 -34.62
N GLY A 6 44.91 13.86 -35.77
CA GLY A 6 43.48 14.13 -35.80
C GLY A 6 42.60 12.86 -35.86
N LEU A 7 43.09 11.78 -36.46
CA LEU A 7 42.30 10.54 -36.61
C LEU A 7 42.20 9.72 -35.32
N GLY A 8 43.27 9.69 -34.53
CA GLY A 8 43.26 8.99 -33.24
C GLY A 8 42.33 9.60 -32.18
N ASP A 9 42.19 10.93 -32.20
CA ASP A 9 41.31 11.63 -31.26
C ASP A 9 39.81 11.50 -31.67
N VAL A 10 39.54 11.39 -32.96
CA VAL A 10 38.17 11.13 -33.47
C VAL A 10 37.69 9.73 -33.10
N TYR A 11 38.54 8.71 -33.19
CA TYR A 11 38.21 7.35 -32.78
C TYR A 11 38.04 7.22 -31.25
N LYS A 12 38.81 7.95 -30.46
CA LYS A 12 38.64 7.99 -28.98
C LYS A 12 37.32 8.64 -28.54
N ARG A 13 36.78 9.56 -29.34
CA ARG A 13 35.52 10.25 -29.05
C ARG A 13 34.29 9.46 -29.53
N GLN A 14 34.46 8.40 -30.34
CA GLN A 14 33.40 7.52 -30.81
C GLN A 14 33.13 6.34 -29.85
N GLY A 15 33.95 6.16 -28.82
CA GLY A 15 33.68 5.17 -27.79
C GLY A 15 32.43 5.57 -27.00
N LEU A 16 31.45 4.68 -26.91
CA LEU A 16 30.31 4.86 -26.02
C LEU A 16 30.85 5.05 -24.59
N ASP A 17 30.51 6.18 -23.96
CA ASP A 17 30.77 6.39 -22.55
C ASP A 17 29.80 5.51 -21.75
N TRP A 18 30.25 4.31 -21.40
CA TRP A 18 29.48 3.31 -20.70
C TRP A 18 29.00 3.83 -19.34
N ASP A 19 29.80 4.65 -18.66
CA ASP A 19 29.43 5.22 -17.36
C ASP A 19 28.26 6.18 -17.51
N TYR A 20 28.26 6.99 -18.58
CA TYR A 20 27.15 7.87 -18.89
C TYR A 20 25.88 7.09 -19.24
N VAL A 21 25.98 6.08 -20.11
CA VAL A 21 24.84 5.24 -20.52
C VAL A 21 24.25 4.49 -19.32
N ILE A 22 25.11 3.90 -18.48
CA ILE A 22 24.67 3.19 -17.26
C ILE A 22 23.99 4.17 -16.29
N SER A 23 24.51 5.37 -16.13
CA SER A 23 23.89 6.39 -15.26
C SER A 23 22.54 6.85 -15.77
N GLN A 24 22.38 7.03 -17.07
CA GLN A 24 21.10 7.38 -17.71
C GLN A 24 20.07 6.24 -17.54
N GLU A 25 20.48 5.01 -17.80
CA GLU A 25 19.58 3.86 -17.67
C GLU A 25 19.18 3.61 -16.21
N SER A 26 20.10 3.82 -15.26
CA SER A 26 19.80 3.72 -13.83
C SER A 26 18.82 4.80 -13.38
N LYS A 27 18.93 6.04 -13.86
CA LYS A 27 17.95 7.11 -13.61
C LYS A 27 16.57 6.76 -14.18
N ARG A 28 16.50 6.25 -15.43
CA ARG A 28 15.25 5.83 -16.05
C ARG A 28 14.58 4.72 -15.26
N LYS A 29 15.33 3.68 -14.86
CA LYS A 29 14.83 2.61 -14.00
C LYS A 29 14.33 3.14 -12.65
N GLN A 30 15.06 4.06 -12.02
CA GLN A 30 14.63 4.66 -10.75
C GLN A 30 13.31 5.43 -10.89
N VAL A 31 13.10 6.16 -11.98
CA VAL A 31 11.83 6.87 -12.23
C VAL A 31 10.68 5.88 -12.36
N LEU A 32 10.86 4.81 -13.15
CA LEU A 32 9.86 3.76 -13.30
C LEU A 32 9.58 3.05 -11.97
N LEU A 33 10.63 2.70 -11.22
CA LEU A 33 10.47 2.07 -9.90
C LEU A 33 9.75 2.99 -8.91
N ARG A 34 10.04 4.30 -8.93
CA ARG A 34 9.30 5.28 -8.12
C ARG A 34 7.84 5.38 -8.52
N PHE A 35 7.55 5.33 -9.82
CA PHE A 35 6.18 5.31 -10.30
C PHE A 35 5.43 4.06 -9.80
N PHE A 36 6.01 2.88 -9.95
CA PHE A 36 5.41 1.65 -9.43
C PHE A 36 5.32 1.64 -7.90
N ALA A 37 6.27 2.27 -7.19
CA ALA A 37 6.21 2.42 -5.73
C ALA A 37 5.05 3.30 -5.24
N LEU A 38 4.35 4.01 -6.13
CA LEU A 38 3.10 4.70 -5.78
C LEU A 38 1.96 3.71 -5.51
N PHE A 39 1.98 2.55 -6.16
CA PHE A 39 0.89 1.58 -6.16
C PHE A 39 1.22 0.29 -5.40
N THR A 40 2.51 -0.04 -5.24
CA THR A 40 2.96 -1.29 -4.61
C THR A 40 4.28 -1.11 -3.88
N GLN A 41 4.60 -2.06 -2.99
CA GLN A 41 5.90 -2.09 -2.33
C GLN A 41 6.98 -2.61 -3.28
N VAL A 42 7.96 -1.79 -3.59
CA VAL A 42 9.11 -2.17 -4.42
C VAL A 42 10.30 -2.48 -3.51
N LYS A 43 10.84 -3.70 -3.61
CA LYS A 43 12.06 -4.08 -2.88
C LYS A 43 13.22 -3.16 -3.30
N GLY A 44 13.94 -2.61 -2.33
CA GLY A 44 15.09 -1.71 -2.56
C GLY A 44 14.78 -0.22 -2.40
N ILE A 45 13.52 0.18 -2.31
CA ILE A 45 13.09 1.53 -1.93
C ILE A 45 12.43 1.43 -0.55
N SER A 46 13.22 1.13 0.48
CA SER A 46 12.68 1.04 1.85
C SER A 46 12.81 2.39 2.54
N ASN A 47 11.71 2.89 3.09
CA ASN A 47 11.74 4.01 4.00
C ASN A 47 12.14 3.53 5.40
N SER A 48 13.00 4.29 6.06
CA SER A 48 13.38 4.00 7.44
C SER A 48 12.14 3.98 8.35
N ILE A 49 12.08 3.00 9.24
CA ILE A 49 11.05 2.93 10.27
C ILE A 49 11.22 4.14 11.19
N LYS A 50 10.33 5.13 11.06
CA LYS A 50 10.33 6.33 11.91
C LYS A 50 9.18 6.30 12.91
N ARG A 51 9.46 6.64 14.16
CA ARG A 51 8.40 6.86 15.15
C ARG A 51 7.60 8.11 14.79
N ARG A 52 6.31 7.94 14.53
CA ARG A 52 5.36 9.02 14.26
C ARG A 52 4.57 9.31 15.53
N ALA A 53 5.08 10.22 16.36
CA ALA A 53 4.50 10.51 17.69
C ALA A 53 3.03 10.95 17.63
N TYR A 54 2.60 11.63 16.55
CA TYR A 54 1.22 12.09 16.36
C TYR A 54 0.23 10.92 16.14
N LEU A 55 0.68 9.75 15.68
CA LEU A 55 -0.15 8.56 15.53
C LEU A 55 -0.22 7.71 16.80
N ASP A 56 0.58 8.04 17.82
CA ASP A 56 0.52 7.34 19.13
C ASP A 56 -0.85 7.52 19.80
N PHE A 57 -1.62 8.58 19.43
CA PHE A 57 -3.01 8.77 19.88
C PHE A 57 -3.92 7.61 19.43
N ILE A 58 -3.82 7.18 18.19
CA ILE A 58 -4.62 6.06 17.65
C ILE A 58 -4.30 4.76 18.40
N LEU A 59 -3.02 4.56 18.77
CA LEU A 59 -2.58 3.39 19.53
C LEU A 59 -3.13 3.39 20.97
N LYS A 60 -3.47 4.56 21.54
CA LYS A 60 -4.09 4.65 22.87
C LYS A 60 -5.56 4.22 22.86
N VAL A 61 -6.25 4.41 21.72
CA VAL A 61 -7.66 4.02 21.56
C VAL A 61 -7.81 2.50 21.57
N VAL A 62 -6.84 1.79 20.98
CA VAL A 62 -6.83 0.32 21.05
C VAL A 62 -6.23 -0.10 22.38
N GLN A 63 -7.08 -0.37 23.35
CA GLN A 63 -6.68 -0.76 24.70
C GLN A 63 -5.78 -2.01 24.69
N LYS A 64 -4.79 -2.03 25.58
CA LYS A 64 -3.88 -3.17 25.78
C LYS A 64 -4.59 -4.30 26.56
N VAL A 65 -5.63 -4.86 25.98
CA VAL A 65 -6.36 -5.99 26.55
C VAL A 65 -5.67 -7.30 26.14
N PRO A 66 -5.50 -8.28 27.02
CA PRO A 66 -4.83 -9.55 26.70
C PRO A 66 -5.36 -10.25 25.44
N GLY A 67 -6.69 -10.23 25.22
CA GLY A 67 -7.31 -10.81 24.02
C GLY A 67 -7.10 -10.01 22.71
N LYS A 68 -6.50 -8.81 22.77
CA LYS A 68 -6.29 -7.93 21.61
C LYS A 68 -4.80 -7.67 21.30
N ILE A 69 -3.90 -8.52 21.81
CA ILE A 69 -2.46 -8.35 21.63
C ILE A 69 -2.09 -8.28 20.15
N TRP A 70 -2.59 -9.20 19.34
CA TRP A 70 -2.35 -9.24 17.89
C TRP A 70 -2.87 -8.00 17.16
N GLN A 71 -4.03 -7.48 17.55
CA GLN A 71 -4.57 -6.24 16.97
C GLN A 71 -3.64 -5.06 17.24
N ASN A 72 -3.15 -4.92 18.48
CA ASN A 72 -2.19 -3.88 18.85
C ASN A 72 -0.86 -4.02 18.10
N LEU A 73 -0.35 -5.25 17.94
CA LEU A 73 0.89 -5.51 17.23
C LEU A 73 0.76 -5.13 15.74
N TYR A 74 -0.30 -5.58 15.07
CA TYR A 74 -0.53 -5.27 13.66
C TYR A 74 -0.79 -3.79 13.44
N LEU A 75 -1.59 -3.14 14.27
CA LEU A 75 -1.83 -1.70 14.16
C LEU A 75 -0.54 -0.91 14.39
N ARG A 76 0.27 -1.29 15.37
CA ARG A 76 1.57 -0.66 15.61
C ARG A 76 2.54 -0.88 14.45
N SER A 77 2.58 -2.08 13.88
CA SER A 77 3.39 -2.39 12.70
C SER A 77 2.96 -1.53 11.51
N TYR A 78 1.67 -1.44 11.23
CA TYR A 78 1.12 -0.60 10.16
C TYR A 78 1.49 0.87 10.30
N LEU A 79 1.27 1.46 11.48
CA LEU A 79 1.52 2.88 11.73
C LEU A 79 3.02 3.23 11.72
N ARG A 80 3.88 2.30 12.10
CA ARG A 80 5.35 2.49 12.11
C ARG A 80 6.01 2.14 10.78
N ASN A 81 5.40 1.25 10.01
CA ASN A 81 5.85 0.95 8.66
C ASN A 81 5.48 2.12 7.74
N GLY A 82 6.51 2.93 7.40
CA GLY A 82 6.35 4.12 6.56
C GLY A 82 5.78 3.81 5.19
N ASP A 83 6.10 2.65 4.64
CA ASP A 83 5.73 2.27 3.28
C ASP A 83 4.25 1.90 3.19
N LEU A 84 3.77 0.99 4.07
CA LEU A 84 2.36 0.58 4.09
C LEU A 84 1.42 1.74 4.37
N PHE A 85 1.75 2.57 5.35
CA PHE A 85 0.96 3.75 5.69
C PHE A 85 0.94 4.78 4.56
N ALA A 86 2.10 5.05 3.93
CA ALA A 86 2.19 6.00 2.83
C ALA A 86 1.45 5.48 1.58
N LEU A 87 1.52 4.18 1.29
CA LEU A 87 0.79 3.55 0.18
C LEU A 87 -0.72 3.65 0.38
N SER A 88 -1.22 3.34 1.59
CA SER A 88 -2.65 3.44 1.87
C SER A 88 -3.16 4.87 1.75
N LEU A 89 -2.39 5.87 2.19
CA LEU A 89 -2.72 7.28 1.99
C LEU A 89 -2.74 7.68 0.51
N ARG A 90 -1.76 7.21 -0.27
CA ARG A 90 -1.70 7.50 -1.71
C ARG A 90 -2.89 6.90 -2.44
N LEU A 91 -3.23 5.63 -2.16
CA LEU A 91 -4.39 4.98 -2.77
C LEU A 91 -5.69 5.70 -2.40
N LEU A 92 -5.84 6.11 -1.13
CA LEU A 92 -6.98 6.90 -0.70
C LEU A 92 -7.03 8.25 -1.45
N LEU A 93 -5.92 8.97 -1.57
CA LEU A 93 -5.89 10.23 -2.33
C LEU A 93 -6.24 10.02 -3.80
N LEU A 94 -5.72 8.95 -4.42
CA LEU A 94 -6.03 8.62 -5.81
C LEU A 94 -7.51 8.25 -6.00
N SER A 95 -8.11 7.51 -5.05
CA SER A 95 -9.53 7.18 -5.11
C SER A 95 -10.42 8.43 -4.97
N LEU A 96 -10.06 9.35 -4.06
CA LEU A 96 -10.77 10.63 -3.90
C LEU A 96 -10.62 11.52 -5.14
N LEU A 97 -9.41 11.60 -5.72
CA LEU A 97 -9.20 12.32 -6.97
C LEU A 97 -10.03 11.73 -8.11
N ALA A 98 -10.08 10.41 -8.22
CA ALA A 98 -10.91 9.75 -9.23
C ALA A 98 -12.39 10.12 -9.08
N GLN A 99 -12.91 10.18 -7.84
CA GLN A 99 -14.29 10.59 -7.58
C GLN A 99 -14.59 12.05 -8.00
N VAL A 100 -13.61 12.95 -7.85
CA VAL A 100 -13.79 14.37 -8.16
C VAL A 100 -13.60 14.66 -9.64
N PHE A 101 -12.63 14.03 -10.31
CA PHE A 101 -12.26 14.34 -11.68
C PHE A 101 -13.02 13.54 -12.74
N ILE A 102 -13.53 12.36 -12.40
CA ILE A 102 -14.28 11.53 -13.36
C ILE A 102 -15.76 11.91 -13.28
N GLU A 103 -16.25 12.58 -14.31
CA GLU A 103 -17.64 13.03 -14.41
C GLU A 103 -18.64 11.86 -14.44
N GLN A 104 -18.26 10.74 -15.07
CA GLN A 104 -19.12 9.58 -15.18
C GLN A 104 -19.10 8.74 -13.90
N ALA A 105 -20.17 8.78 -13.10
CA ALA A 105 -20.29 8.16 -11.80
C ALA A 105 -19.97 6.65 -11.80
N TRP A 106 -20.34 5.92 -12.83
CA TRP A 106 -20.10 4.47 -12.95
C TRP A 106 -18.62 4.13 -13.11
N ILE A 107 -17.91 4.91 -13.95
CA ILE A 107 -16.46 4.73 -14.15
C ILE A 107 -15.71 5.12 -12.88
N ALA A 108 -16.08 6.24 -12.26
CA ALA A 108 -15.50 6.66 -10.99
C ALA A 108 -15.66 5.59 -9.93
N THR A 109 -16.85 5.02 -9.76
CA THR A 109 -17.14 3.94 -8.82
C THR A 109 -16.29 2.70 -9.09
N ALA A 110 -16.16 2.28 -10.35
CA ALA A 110 -15.34 1.13 -10.72
C ALA A 110 -13.86 1.33 -10.36
N VAL A 111 -13.32 2.54 -10.61
CA VAL A 111 -11.94 2.91 -10.27
C VAL A 111 -11.73 2.92 -8.75
N VAL A 112 -12.67 3.47 -7.98
CA VAL A 112 -12.61 3.49 -6.51
C VAL A 112 -12.63 2.07 -5.94
N VAL A 113 -13.51 1.21 -6.45
CA VAL A 113 -13.55 -0.21 -6.03
C VAL A 113 -12.23 -0.92 -6.35
N LEU A 114 -11.62 -0.63 -7.50
CA LEU A 114 -10.30 -1.15 -7.86
C LEU A 114 -9.23 -0.69 -6.86
N PHE A 115 -9.20 0.59 -6.47
CA PHE A 115 -8.25 1.09 -5.48
C PHE A 115 -8.48 0.48 -4.09
N ASN A 116 -9.72 0.28 -3.69
CA ASN A 116 -10.06 -0.42 -2.45
C ASN A 116 -9.59 -1.89 -2.47
N TYR A 117 -9.73 -2.57 -3.60
CA TYR A 117 -9.20 -3.92 -3.78
C TYR A 117 -7.66 -3.94 -3.65
N LEU A 118 -6.95 -3.02 -4.31
CA LEU A 118 -5.49 -2.89 -4.22
C LEU A 118 -5.03 -2.58 -2.79
N LEU A 119 -5.74 -1.69 -2.10
CA LEU A 119 -5.46 -1.36 -0.70
C LEU A 119 -5.60 -2.60 0.19
N LEU A 120 -6.66 -3.35 0.02
CA LEU A 120 -6.91 -4.58 0.77
C LEU A 120 -5.81 -5.62 0.51
N PHE A 121 -5.43 -5.81 -0.75
CA PHE A 121 -4.35 -6.72 -1.15
C PHE A 121 -3.01 -6.33 -0.50
N GLN A 122 -2.69 -5.03 -0.44
CA GLN A 122 -1.46 -4.55 0.19
C GLN A 122 -1.48 -4.70 1.72
N LEU A 123 -2.63 -4.47 2.36
CA LEU A 123 -2.77 -4.66 3.80
C LEU A 123 -2.61 -6.13 4.23
N LEU A 124 -2.93 -7.08 3.35
CA LEU A 124 -2.71 -8.50 3.61
C LEU A 124 -1.21 -8.85 3.77
N ALA A 125 -0.30 -8.09 3.15
CA ALA A 125 1.14 -8.26 3.36
C ALA A 125 1.57 -8.09 4.83
N LEU A 126 0.73 -7.45 5.65
CA LEU A 126 0.95 -7.29 7.09
C LEU A 126 0.92 -8.65 7.83
N TYR A 127 0.30 -9.68 7.27
CA TYR A 127 0.23 -11.03 7.85
C TYR A 127 1.63 -11.59 8.14
N HIS A 128 2.55 -11.43 7.20
CA HIS A 128 3.92 -11.93 7.29
C HIS A 128 4.88 -11.04 8.10
N ALA A 129 4.42 -9.89 8.58
CA ALA A 129 5.28 -8.92 9.28
C ALA A 129 5.93 -9.48 10.57
N PHE A 130 5.34 -10.52 11.16
CA PHE A 130 5.80 -11.12 12.43
C PHE A 130 6.23 -12.57 12.31
N ASP A 131 6.25 -13.18 11.13
CA ASP A 131 6.55 -14.62 10.98
C ASP A 131 8.00 -14.97 11.34
N TYR A 132 8.93 -14.03 11.16
CA TYR A 132 10.35 -14.21 11.44
C TYR A 132 10.80 -13.62 12.78
N GLN A 133 9.87 -13.19 13.65
CA GLN A 133 10.24 -12.65 14.94
C GLN A 133 10.29 -13.75 16.01
N TYR A 134 11.46 -13.98 16.57
CA TYR A 134 11.71 -14.98 17.59
C TYR A 134 10.79 -14.86 18.82
N LEU A 135 10.48 -13.62 19.24
CA LEU A 135 9.61 -13.37 20.39
C LEU A 135 8.18 -13.87 20.20
N THR A 136 7.66 -13.87 18.98
CA THR A 136 6.30 -14.38 18.70
C THR A 136 6.23 -15.91 18.71
N GLN A 137 7.37 -16.58 18.56
CA GLN A 137 7.48 -18.04 18.61
C GLN A 137 7.65 -18.55 20.05
N LEU A 138 8.27 -17.74 20.92
CA LEU A 138 8.49 -18.10 22.34
C LEU A 138 7.18 -18.10 23.16
N PHE A 139 6.24 -17.23 22.81
CA PHE A 139 4.93 -17.20 23.48
C PHE A 139 3.94 -18.00 22.65
N PRO A 140 3.35 -19.08 23.17
CA PRO A 140 2.34 -19.88 22.47
C PRO A 140 1.04 -19.12 22.38
N LEU A 141 1.00 -18.12 21.49
CA LEU A 141 -0.22 -17.40 21.17
C LEU A 141 -1.02 -18.23 20.15
N ASP A 142 -2.29 -18.41 20.41
CA ASP A 142 -3.19 -19.19 19.57
C ASP A 142 -3.24 -18.60 18.14
N LYS A 143 -3.04 -19.49 17.15
CA LYS A 143 -3.07 -19.10 15.72
C LYS A 143 -4.41 -18.46 15.31
N GLY A 144 -5.51 -18.90 15.92
CA GLY A 144 -6.83 -18.31 15.67
C GLY A 144 -6.97 -16.86 16.14
N GLN A 145 -6.21 -16.46 17.19
CA GLN A 145 -6.17 -15.07 17.63
C GLN A 145 -5.36 -14.19 16.69
N LYS A 146 -4.31 -14.73 16.06
CA LYS A 146 -3.51 -14.03 15.03
C LYS A 146 -4.40 -13.63 13.85
N GLU A 147 -5.18 -14.59 13.32
CA GLU A 147 -6.11 -14.36 12.21
C GLU A 147 -7.17 -13.30 12.55
N LYS A 148 -7.87 -13.47 13.67
CA LYS A 148 -8.90 -12.53 14.13
C LYS A 148 -8.31 -11.12 14.35
N GLY A 149 -7.08 -11.05 14.87
CA GLY A 149 -6.37 -9.80 15.09
C GLY A 149 -6.08 -9.06 13.80
N LEU A 150 -5.54 -9.75 12.79
CA LEU A 150 -5.29 -9.18 11.47
C LEU A 150 -6.59 -8.73 10.81
N GLN A 151 -7.61 -9.61 10.75
CA GLN A 151 -8.90 -9.30 10.15
C GLN A 151 -9.54 -8.05 10.78
N ALA A 152 -9.47 -7.90 12.10
CA ALA A 152 -10.02 -6.75 12.80
C ALA A 152 -9.30 -5.44 12.42
N VAL A 153 -7.97 -5.47 12.33
CA VAL A 153 -7.18 -4.27 11.94
C VAL A 153 -7.44 -3.91 10.48
N VAL A 154 -7.38 -4.89 9.57
CA VAL A 154 -7.62 -4.63 8.14
C VAL A 154 -9.05 -4.14 7.90
N ARG A 155 -10.06 -4.77 8.54
CA ARG A 155 -11.45 -4.30 8.48
C ARG A 155 -11.58 -2.86 8.97
N GLY A 156 -10.97 -2.53 10.11
CA GLY A 156 -11.03 -1.18 10.68
C GLY A 156 -10.43 -0.14 9.74
N LEU A 157 -9.25 -0.42 9.16
CA LEU A 157 -8.59 0.49 8.22
C LEU A 157 -9.39 0.67 6.93
N THR A 158 -9.83 -0.44 6.32
CA THR A 158 -10.60 -0.40 5.07
C THR A 158 -11.97 0.23 5.28
N SER A 159 -12.65 -0.03 6.42
CA SER A 159 -13.93 0.62 6.72
C SER A 159 -13.78 2.13 6.89
N LEU A 160 -12.68 2.59 7.50
CA LEU A 160 -12.39 4.01 7.62
C LEU A 160 -12.21 4.68 6.25
N VAL A 161 -11.45 4.03 5.35
CA VAL A 161 -11.29 4.50 3.98
C VAL A 161 -12.64 4.57 3.26
N LEU A 162 -13.44 3.51 3.34
CA LEU A 162 -14.78 3.44 2.75
C LEU A 162 -15.70 4.56 3.23
N VAL A 163 -15.68 4.86 4.54
CA VAL A 163 -16.48 5.97 5.10
C VAL A 163 -16.06 7.31 4.51
N VAL A 164 -14.75 7.57 4.40
CA VAL A 164 -14.24 8.80 3.77
C VAL A 164 -14.68 8.89 2.30
N GLU A 165 -14.57 7.81 1.54
CA GLU A 165 -14.98 7.75 0.14
C GLU A 165 -16.50 7.94 -0.03
N LEU A 166 -17.32 7.37 0.86
CA LEU A 166 -18.75 7.57 0.86
C LEU A 166 -19.14 9.02 1.16
N VAL A 167 -18.46 9.67 2.11
CA VAL A 167 -18.69 11.09 2.43
C VAL A 167 -18.38 11.97 1.23
N VAL A 168 -17.24 11.74 0.55
CA VAL A 168 -16.87 12.49 -0.65
C VAL A 168 -17.82 12.17 -1.81
N GLY A 169 -18.17 10.88 -1.98
CA GLY A 169 -19.13 10.45 -3.00
C GLY A 169 -20.53 11.05 -2.82
N LEU A 170 -21.00 11.26 -1.58
CA LEU A 170 -22.26 11.97 -1.30
C LEU A 170 -22.26 13.41 -1.80
N ILE A 171 -21.09 14.05 -1.82
CA ILE A 171 -20.94 15.44 -2.28
C ILE A 171 -20.77 15.48 -3.80
N THR A 172 -20.07 14.50 -4.39
CA THR A 172 -19.63 14.53 -5.78
C THR A 172 -20.61 13.83 -6.73
N PHE A 173 -21.19 12.69 -6.30
CA PHE A 173 -22.07 11.91 -7.18
C PHE A 173 -23.51 12.44 -7.14
N GLN A 174 -24.04 12.75 -8.32
CA GLN A 174 -25.46 13.07 -8.48
C GLN A 174 -26.32 11.79 -8.46
N GLU A 175 -25.78 10.69 -8.91
CA GLU A 175 -26.47 9.39 -8.96
C GLU A 175 -26.32 8.60 -7.66
N LYS A 176 -27.39 8.52 -6.88
CA LYS A 176 -27.40 7.75 -5.62
C LYS A 176 -27.18 6.26 -5.81
N LEU A 177 -27.50 5.71 -6.99
CA LEU A 177 -27.27 4.30 -7.31
C LEU A 177 -25.77 3.96 -7.31
N ALA A 178 -24.90 4.83 -7.82
CA ALA A 178 -23.45 4.63 -7.82
C ALA A 178 -22.90 4.52 -6.39
N LEU A 179 -23.44 5.30 -5.45
CA LEU A 179 -23.09 5.21 -4.03
C LEU A 179 -23.50 3.87 -3.39
N LEU A 180 -24.69 3.38 -3.73
CA LEU A 180 -25.15 2.07 -3.24
C LEU A 180 -24.27 0.94 -3.77
N VAL A 181 -23.84 1.03 -5.03
CA VAL A 181 -22.89 0.06 -5.62
C VAL A 181 -21.52 0.14 -4.94
N LEU A 182 -21.02 1.35 -4.67
CA LEU A 182 -19.75 1.54 -3.94
C LEU A 182 -19.82 0.91 -2.54
N LEU A 183 -20.90 1.17 -1.81
CA LEU A 183 -21.12 0.61 -0.48
C LEU A 183 -21.24 -0.92 -0.55
N GLY A 184 -22.03 -1.44 -1.48
CA GLY A 184 -22.23 -2.87 -1.69
C GLY A 184 -20.92 -3.59 -2.03
N ALA A 185 -20.16 -3.05 -2.98
CA ALA A 185 -18.85 -3.59 -3.37
C ALA A 185 -17.84 -3.54 -2.21
N GLY A 186 -17.80 -2.44 -1.46
CA GLY A 186 -16.96 -2.31 -0.27
C GLY A 186 -17.31 -3.34 0.81
N LEU A 187 -18.59 -3.58 1.08
CA LEU A 187 -19.04 -4.60 2.02
C LEU A 187 -18.68 -6.01 1.54
N VAL A 188 -18.83 -6.32 0.27
CA VAL A 188 -18.41 -7.61 -0.31
C VAL A 188 -16.92 -7.84 -0.11
N LEU A 189 -16.09 -6.82 -0.35
CA LEU A 189 -14.65 -6.92 -0.11
C LEU A 189 -14.32 -7.17 1.37
N LEU A 190 -15.01 -6.49 2.30
CA LEU A 190 -14.76 -6.62 3.74
C LEU A 190 -15.27 -7.93 4.34
N VAL A 191 -16.44 -8.42 3.89
CA VAL A 191 -17.14 -9.56 4.51
C VAL A 191 -16.77 -10.88 3.83
N LEU A 192 -16.62 -10.89 2.51
CA LEU A 192 -16.37 -12.12 1.74
C LEU A 192 -14.90 -12.27 1.35
N TYR A 193 -14.32 -11.25 0.74
CA TYR A 193 -12.98 -11.34 0.19
C TYR A 193 -11.90 -11.42 1.29
N LEU A 194 -11.98 -10.55 2.30
CA LEU A 194 -10.98 -10.50 3.37
C LEU A 194 -10.83 -11.82 4.13
N PRO A 195 -11.89 -12.46 4.68
CA PRO A 195 -11.73 -13.70 5.42
C PRO A 195 -11.29 -14.85 4.52
N TYR A 196 -11.72 -14.87 3.25
CA TYR A 196 -11.29 -15.86 2.28
C TYR A 196 -9.77 -15.79 2.04
N GLN A 197 -9.24 -14.60 1.79
CA GLN A 197 -7.80 -14.41 1.53
C GLN A 197 -6.95 -14.68 2.77
N VAL A 198 -7.39 -14.27 3.95
CA VAL A 198 -6.64 -14.54 5.19
C VAL A 198 -6.57 -16.05 5.45
N LYS A 199 -7.64 -16.79 5.23
CA LYS A 199 -7.63 -18.27 5.35
C LYS A 199 -6.69 -18.92 4.32
N ARG A 200 -6.66 -18.43 3.10
CA ARG A 200 -5.79 -18.95 2.05
C ARG A 200 -4.31 -18.77 2.41
N GLN A 201 -3.93 -17.60 2.92
CA GLN A 201 -2.54 -17.34 3.37
C GLN A 201 -2.10 -18.18 4.58
N MET A 202 -3.04 -18.78 5.30
CA MET A 202 -2.71 -19.70 6.41
C MET A 202 -2.45 -21.13 5.94
N GLN A 203 -2.89 -21.47 4.73
CA GLN A 203 -2.74 -22.83 4.17
C GLN A 203 -1.45 -22.99 3.35
N ASP A 204 -0.90 -21.86 2.89
CA ASP A 204 0.40 -21.77 2.21
C ASP A 204 1.53 -21.56 3.23
#